data_c486c6648889b7ade4c271675c188c35
#
_entry.id   c486c6648889b7ade4c271675c188c35
#
_cell.length_a   1.000
_cell.length_b   1.000
_cell.length_c   1.000
_cell.angle_alpha   90.00
_cell.angle_beta   90.00
_cell.angle_gamma   90.00
#
_symmetry.space_group_name_H-M   'P 1'
#
loop_
_entity.id
_entity.type
_entity.pdbx_description
1 polymer ?
#
loop_
_entity_poly.entity_id
_entity_poly.type
_entity_poly.pdbx_seq_one_letter_code
_entity_poly.pdbx_strand_id
1 'polypeptide(L)'
;MRADTVSVRADTVPVRTDRLMEVRPLAAMPLLILAATAAPQADWHIRNIRNRYFPYLRMHWDDYVQFAPLALSLSLPACGITPRWGNAYHYTAHSFAVGIALLGVLGTKYAVGRQRPQGNSHNSFPSGHTATAFLGAELLDLAYGERYPLLASFGYLTASLTAYGRILNNRHWGSDVLAGAAAGILSADAGYWLADLVWRQKRFAAFERTEMSAIVVDCSQGMERTFCGSQAWSSEVAVLKVTRGGEGGTFGWGGSIGTKLSERSETKPSYSINIVGEGGLDMGKRMNCGTLMSIGIGGIGATPLAEARLGGYVSFDLSAHRSWRLFFLIGRQLQANRDADLPLFIQTGIALRLRAFAW
;
A
#
# COMPACT_ATOMS: atom_id res chain seq x y z
N MET A 1 -18.21 -30.23 -54.80
CA MET A 1 -17.53 -29.19 -54.01
C MET A 1 -17.60 -29.65 -52.56
N ARG A 2 -16.56 -30.22 -52.01
CA ARG A 2 -16.43 -30.55 -50.57
C ARG A 2 -15.75 -29.37 -49.91
N ALA A 3 -16.37 -28.79 -48.88
CA ALA A 3 -15.78 -27.76 -48.05
C ALA A 3 -14.83 -28.41 -47.04
N ASP A 4 -13.57 -28.13 -47.19
CA ASP A 4 -12.55 -28.51 -46.20
C ASP A 4 -12.64 -27.61 -44.97
N THR A 5 -13.09 -28.16 -43.85
CA THR A 5 -13.04 -27.56 -42.55
C THR A 5 -11.62 -27.58 -42.05
N VAL A 6 -10.94 -26.42 -42.09
CA VAL A 6 -9.65 -26.23 -41.43
C VAL A 6 -9.88 -26.22 -39.92
N SER A 7 -9.56 -27.34 -39.26
CA SER A 7 -9.47 -27.40 -37.82
C SER A 7 -8.20 -26.64 -37.36
N VAL A 8 -8.37 -25.44 -36.82
CA VAL A 8 -7.29 -24.77 -36.11
C VAL A 8 -7.04 -25.53 -34.80
N ARG A 9 -6.02 -26.38 -34.81
CA ARG A 9 -5.44 -26.93 -33.57
C ARG A 9 -4.84 -25.74 -32.79
N ALA A 10 -5.45 -25.39 -31.68
CA ALA A 10 -4.80 -24.56 -30.69
C ALA A 10 -3.60 -25.37 -30.15
N ASP A 11 -2.41 -25.03 -30.61
CA ASP A 11 -1.16 -25.53 -30.03
C ASP A 11 -1.08 -24.97 -28.61
N THR A 12 -1.49 -25.80 -27.65
CA THR A 12 -1.21 -25.56 -26.23
C THR A 12 0.30 -25.74 -26.05
N VAL A 13 1.02 -24.65 -26.08
CA VAL A 13 2.42 -24.61 -25.64
C VAL A 13 2.45 -25.17 -24.22
N PRO A 14 3.22 -26.25 -23.96
CA PRO A 14 3.33 -26.82 -22.62
C PRO A 14 3.97 -25.77 -21.72
N VAL A 15 3.18 -25.19 -20.83
CA VAL A 15 3.68 -24.30 -19.77
C VAL A 15 4.61 -25.14 -18.89
N ARG A 16 5.90 -24.89 -18.99
CA ARG A 16 6.96 -25.55 -18.22
C ARG A 16 6.73 -25.33 -16.73
N THR A 17 6.28 -26.36 -16.05
CA THR A 17 5.76 -26.36 -14.67
C THR A 17 6.86 -26.43 -13.59
N ASP A 18 8.08 -26.09 -13.89
CA ASP A 18 9.23 -26.22 -12.98
C ASP A 18 9.64 -24.87 -12.39
N ARG A 19 8.77 -24.20 -11.65
CA ARG A 19 9.25 -23.15 -10.73
C ARG A 19 8.42 -23.09 -9.46
N LEU A 20 9.13 -23.45 -8.42
CA LEU A 20 8.97 -23.16 -6.99
C LEU A 20 7.95 -22.05 -6.70
N MET A 21 7.17 -22.23 -5.63
CA MET A 21 6.40 -21.19 -4.95
C MET A 21 7.10 -19.84 -5.10
N GLU A 22 6.64 -19.01 -6.01
CA GLU A 22 7.11 -17.63 -6.06
C GLU A 22 6.62 -16.94 -4.79
N VAL A 23 7.58 -16.64 -3.95
CA VAL A 23 7.44 -16.24 -2.56
C VAL A 23 6.69 -14.90 -2.48
N ARG A 24 5.35 -14.94 -2.35
CA ARG A 24 4.52 -13.79 -2.01
C ARG A 24 4.87 -13.15 -0.65
N PRO A 25 5.47 -13.85 0.36
CA PRO A 25 5.95 -13.21 1.59
C PRO A 25 6.85 -12.00 1.37
N LEU A 26 7.53 -11.89 0.23
CA LEU A 26 8.29 -10.68 -0.13
C LEU A 26 7.43 -9.43 -0.23
N ALA A 27 6.12 -9.56 -0.44
CA ALA A 27 5.21 -8.42 -0.51
C ALA A 27 5.06 -7.68 0.83
N ALA A 28 5.16 -8.39 1.95
CA ALA A 28 5.10 -7.81 3.29
C ALA A 28 6.46 -7.29 3.80
N MET A 29 7.57 -7.71 3.18
CA MET A 29 8.93 -7.34 3.63
C MET A 29 9.18 -5.83 3.68
N PRO A 30 8.77 -5.01 2.69
CA PRO A 30 8.95 -3.58 2.77
C PRO A 30 8.25 -2.95 3.98
N LEU A 31 7.07 -3.44 4.33
CA LEU A 31 6.32 -2.98 5.49
C LEU A 31 7.03 -3.35 6.80
N LEU A 32 7.57 -4.58 6.90
CA LEU A 32 8.33 -5.02 8.07
C LEU A 32 9.64 -4.25 8.22
N ILE A 33 10.36 -4.02 7.12
CA ILE A 33 11.60 -3.23 7.14
C ILE A 33 11.30 -1.81 7.64
N LEU A 34 10.27 -1.15 7.11
CA LEU A 34 9.87 0.18 7.56
C LEU A 34 9.42 0.19 9.02
N ALA A 35 8.65 -0.81 9.46
CA ALA A 35 8.23 -0.94 10.85
C ALA A 35 9.43 -1.08 11.80
N ALA A 36 10.49 -1.80 11.38
CA ALA A 36 11.68 -2.01 12.17
C ALA A 36 12.65 -0.82 12.16
N THR A 37 12.78 -0.12 11.03
CA THR A 37 13.80 0.93 10.84
C THR A 37 13.29 2.35 11.12
N ALA A 38 12.05 2.64 10.76
CA ALA A 38 11.43 3.96 10.95
C ALA A 38 10.86 4.17 12.36
N ALA A 39 10.87 3.13 13.17
CA ALA A 39 9.99 3.02 14.32
C ALA A 39 10.18 4.07 15.43
N PRO A 40 11.30 4.23 16.16
CA PRO A 40 11.22 5.02 17.40
C PRO A 40 11.12 6.52 17.18
N GLN A 41 11.87 7.07 16.21
CA GLN A 41 11.90 8.51 15.94
C GLN A 41 10.67 8.99 15.19
N ALA A 42 10.27 8.27 14.12
CA ALA A 42 9.11 8.63 13.32
C ALA A 42 7.81 8.52 14.13
N ASP A 43 7.67 7.53 14.99
CA ASP A 43 6.48 7.32 15.83
C ASP A 43 6.19 8.52 16.75
N TRP A 44 7.21 9.05 17.40
CA TRP A 44 7.07 10.21 18.27
C TRP A 44 6.69 11.48 17.49
N HIS A 45 7.29 11.68 16.32
CA HIS A 45 6.96 12.82 15.45
C HIS A 45 5.52 12.75 14.92
N ILE A 46 5.11 11.58 14.44
CA ILE A 46 3.73 11.34 13.98
C ILE A 46 2.73 11.62 15.11
N ARG A 47 3.00 11.11 16.31
CA ARG A 47 2.17 11.37 17.49
C ARG A 47 2.11 12.85 17.84
N ASN A 48 3.24 13.55 17.85
CA ASN A 48 3.29 14.98 18.19
C ASN A 48 2.52 15.82 17.16
N ILE A 49 2.70 15.56 15.87
CA ILE A 49 1.94 16.19 14.79
C ILE A 49 0.44 15.90 14.97
N ARG A 50 0.07 14.64 15.14
CA ARG A 50 -1.33 14.25 15.38
C ARG A 50 -1.94 14.97 16.58
N ASN A 51 -1.25 15.01 17.73
CA ASN A 51 -1.75 15.66 18.95
C ASN A 51 -1.87 17.17 18.79
N ARG A 52 -1.03 17.77 17.95
CA ARG A 52 -1.10 19.20 17.66
C ARG A 52 -2.29 19.57 16.79
N TYR A 53 -2.53 18.84 15.70
CA TYR A 53 -3.57 19.19 14.73
C TYR A 53 -4.94 18.59 15.04
N PHE A 54 -4.98 17.45 15.72
CA PHE A 54 -6.20 16.70 16.00
C PHE A 54 -6.33 16.29 17.48
N PRO A 55 -6.13 17.18 18.47
CA PRO A 55 -6.04 16.82 19.89
C PRO A 55 -7.28 16.12 20.42
N TYR A 56 -8.45 16.49 19.93
CA TYR A 56 -9.75 15.99 20.39
C TYR A 56 -10.41 14.99 19.45
N LEU A 57 -9.73 14.64 18.32
CA LEU A 57 -10.31 13.74 17.34
C LEU A 57 -10.44 12.34 17.91
N ARG A 58 -11.68 11.82 17.91
CA ARG A 58 -12.01 10.44 18.23
C ARG A 58 -13.02 9.95 17.21
N MET A 59 -12.69 8.88 16.54
CA MET A 59 -13.53 8.24 15.54
C MET A 59 -13.77 6.78 15.94
N HIS A 60 -14.92 6.23 15.59
CA HIS A 60 -15.28 4.85 15.86
C HIS A 60 -15.57 4.03 14.60
N TRP A 61 -15.53 4.65 13.43
CA TRP A 61 -15.80 3.97 12.17
C TRP A 61 -14.75 2.90 11.86
N ASP A 62 -13.51 3.08 12.28
CA ASP A 62 -12.40 2.14 12.09
C ASP A 62 -12.60 0.82 12.85
N ASP A 63 -13.41 0.82 13.92
CA ASP A 63 -13.77 -0.40 14.65
C ASP A 63 -14.69 -1.33 13.83
N TYR A 64 -15.43 -0.79 12.86
CA TYR A 64 -16.34 -1.54 11.97
C TYR A 64 -15.75 -1.77 10.59
N VAL A 65 -15.18 -0.73 9.99
CA VAL A 65 -14.67 -0.74 8.61
C VAL A 65 -13.51 -1.74 8.43
N GLN A 66 -12.77 -2.07 9.48
CA GLN A 66 -11.74 -3.10 9.46
C GLN A 66 -12.23 -4.47 8.94
N PHE A 67 -13.49 -4.78 9.15
CA PHE A 67 -14.08 -6.06 8.72
C PHE A 67 -14.65 -6.03 7.29
N ALA A 68 -14.83 -4.85 6.71
CA ALA A 68 -15.50 -4.70 5.42
C ALA A 68 -14.85 -5.51 4.28
N PRO A 69 -13.52 -5.52 4.08
CA PRO A 69 -12.92 -6.32 3.02
C PRO A 69 -13.10 -7.83 3.23
N LEU A 70 -12.97 -8.30 4.48
CA LEU A 70 -13.16 -9.71 4.82
C LEU A 70 -14.61 -10.14 4.65
N ALA A 71 -15.55 -9.34 5.17
CA ALA A 71 -16.98 -9.61 5.03
C ALA A 71 -17.41 -9.64 3.56
N LEU A 72 -16.90 -8.70 2.77
CA LEU A 72 -17.15 -8.67 1.33
C LEU A 72 -16.61 -9.94 0.66
N SER A 73 -15.37 -10.33 0.94
CA SER A 73 -14.77 -11.54 0.38
C SER A 73 -15.59 -12.80 0.70
N LEU A 74 -16.10 -12.91 1.93
CA LEU A 74 -16.88 -14.06 2.37
C LEU A 74 -18.32 -14.09 1.81
N SER A 75 -18.90 -12.93 1.52
CA SER A 75 -20.30 -12.82 1.05
C SER A 75 -20.47 -12.95 -0.46
N LEU A 76 -19.46 -12.62 -1.26
CA LEU A 76 -19.53 -12.67 -2.72
C LEU A 76 -19.97 -14.02 -3.30
N PRO A 77 -19.55 -15.20 -2.75
CA PRO A 77 -20.04 -16.48 -3.27
C PRO A 77 -21.56 -16.67 -3.10
N ALA A 78 -22.15 -16.14 -2.02
CA ALA A 78 -23.60 -16.16 -1.80
C ALA A 78 -24.36 -15.25 -2.80
N CYS A 79 -23.68 -14.23 -3.34
CA CYS A 79 -24.21 -13.38 -4.41
C CYS A 79 -23.98 -13.94 -5.83
N GLY A 80 -23.52 -15.19 -5.95
CA GLY A 80 -23.25 -15.85 -7.23
C GLY A 80 -21.91 -15.47 -7.87
N ILE A 81 -21.07 -14.69 -7.20
CA ILE A 81 -19.74 -14.32 -7.68
C ILE A 81 -18.72 -15.38 -7.17
N THR A 82 -18.39 -16.33 -8.04
CA THR A 82 -17.52 -17.44 -7.66
C THR A 82 -16.06 -17.01 -7.50
N PRO A 83 -15.38 -17.42 -6.43
CA PRO A 83 -13.96 -17.19 -6.25
C PRO A 83 -13.13 -18.03 -7.21
N ARG A 84 -11.89 -17.61 -7.46
CA ARG A 84 -10.98 -18.19 -8.48
C ARG A 84 -10.82 -19.71 -8.40
N TRP A 85 -10.79 -20.30 -7.20
CA TRP A 85 -10.55 -21.73 -6.98
C TRP A 85 -11.73 -22.50 -6.38
N GLY A 86 -12.94 -21.92 -6.46
CA GLY A 86 -14.16 -22.52 -5.94
C GLY A 86 -14.40 -22.27 -4.45
N ASN A 87 -15.65 -22.45 -4.03
CA ASN A 87 -16.12 -22.03 -2.71
C ASN A 87 -15.46 -22.81 -1.56
N ALA A 88 -15.32 -24.14 -1.68
CA ALA A 88 -14.75 -24.96 -0.62
C ALA A 88 -13.29 -24.59 -0.33
N TYR A 89 -12.49 -24.42 -1.37
CA TYR A 89 -11.11 -23.95 -1.25
C TYR A 89 -11.05 -22.54 -0.63
N HIS A 90 -11.91 -21.63 -1.10
CA HIS A 90 -11.99 -20.26 -0.63
C HIS A 90 -12.23 -20.19 0.90
N TYR A 91 -13.27 -20.87 1.41
CA TYR A 91 -13.56 -20.88 2.84
C TYR A 91 -12.47 -21.56 3.67
N THR A 92 -11.84 -22.63 3.14
CA THR A 92 -10.71 -23.28 3.80
C THR A 92 -9.53 -22.31 3.95
N ALA A 93 -9.15 -21.61 2.89
CA ALA A 93 -8.04 -20.64 2.91
C ALA A 93 -8.33 -19.48 3.88
N HIS A 94 -9.55 -18.95 3.86
CA HIS A 94 -9.99 -17.89 4.79
C HIS A 94 -9.93 -18.33 6.25
N SER A 95 -10.38 -19.56 6.55
CA SER A 95 -10.34 -20.10 7.92
C SER A 95 -8.91 -20.23 8.45
N PHE A 96 -7.99 -20.76 7.65
CA PHE A 96 -6.58 -20.82 8.02
C PHE A 96 -5.99 -19.43 8.20
N ALA A 97 -6.24 -18.51 7.27
CA ALA A 97 -5.69 -17.15 7.31
C ALA A 97 -6.14 -16.39 8.56
N VAL A 98 -7.43 -16.46 8.89
CA VAL A 98 -7.99 -15.82 10.09
C VAL A 98 -7.39 -16.44 11.36
N GLY A 99 -7.28 -17.77 11.42
CA GLY A 99 -6.66 -18.47 12.56
C GLY A 99 -5.20 -18.05 12.77
N ILE A 100 -4.40 -17.99 11.70
CA ILE A 100 -3.00 -17.55 11.73
C ILE A 100 -2.91 -16.09 12.20
N ALA A 101 -3.73 -15.19 11.62
CA ALA A 101 -3.73 -13.79 11.99
C ALA A 101 -4.08 -13.59 13.48
N LEU A 102 -5.11 -14.29 13.96
CA LEU A 102 -5.55 -14.20 15.35
C LEU A 102 -4.44 -14.65 16.30
N LEU A 103 -3.88 -15.84 16.09
CA LEU A 103 -2.81 -16.38 16.92
C LEU A 103 -1.54 -15.54 16.84
N GLY A 104 -1.14 -15.14 15.66
CA GLY A 104 0.06 -14.33 15.43
C GLY A 104 -0.04 -12.94 16.07
N VAL A 105 -1.14 -12.24 15.86
CA VAL A 105 -1.35 -10.90 16.41
C VAL A 105 -1.47 -10.95 17.93
N LEU A 106 -2.26 -11.87 18.50
CA LEU A 106 -2.42 -12.00 19.96
C LEU A 106 -1.10 -12.43 20.60
N GLY A 107 -0.44 -13.46 20.06
CA GLY A 107 0.85 -13.93 20.58
C GLY A 107 1.90 -12.82 20.60
N THR A 108 2.00 -12.06 19.52
CA THR A 108 2.95 -10.93 19.43
C THR A 108 2.58 -9.79 20.40
N LYS A 109 1.28 -9.49 20.60
CA LYS A 109 0.85 -8.50 21.58
C LYS A 109 1.31 -8.83 23.00
N TYR A 110 1.13 -10.09 23.40
CA TYR A 110 1.56 -10.55 24.73
C TYR A 110 3.07 -10.59 24.87
N ALA A 111 3.79 -11.02 23.82
CA ALA A 111 5.25 -11.11 23.84
C ALA A 111 5.94 -9.75 23.90
N VAL A 112 5.43 -8.76 23.15
CA VAL A 112 6.07 -7.43 23.03
C VAL A 112 5.63 -6.48 24.15
N GLY A 113 4.37 -6.48 24.55
CA GLY A 113 3.86 -5.65 25.64
C GLY A 113 4.04 -4.15 25.44
N ARG A 114 3.99 -3.65 24.19
CA ARG A 114 4.26 -2.23 23.87
C ARG A 114 3.16 -1.31 24.35
N GLN A 115 3.53 -0.20 25.01
CA GLN A 115 2.59 0.82 25.44
C GLN A 115 1.99 1.59 24.26
N ARG A 116 0.70 1.90 24.33
CA ARG A 116 -0.01 2.74 23.33
C ARG A 116 0.40 4.20 23.40
N PRO A 117 0.28 4.97 22.29
CA PRO A 117 0.58 6.42 22.29
C PRO A 117 -0.19 7.22 23.32
N GLN A 118 -1.42 6.82 23.65
CA GLN A 118 -2.25 7.45 24.69
C GLN A 118 -1.92 7.01 26.13
N GLY A 119 -1.02 6.04 26.32
CA GLY A 119 -0.51 5.64 27.63
C GLY A 119 -1.38 4.71 28.47
N ASN A 120 -2.55 4.27 27.99
CA ASN A 120 -3.57 3.58 28.80
C ASN A 120 -3.51 2.04 28.76
N SER A 121 -2.64 1.46 27.95
CA SER A 121 -2.52 -0.01 27.83
C SER A 121 -1.21 -0.43 27.14
N HIS A 122 -0.80 -1.70 27.34
CA HIS A 122 0.46 -2.27 26.85
C HIS A 122 0.27 -3.30 25.72
N ASN A 123 -0.76 -3.13 24.89
CA ASN A 123 -1.09 -4.02 23.78
C ASN A 123 -1.07 -3.30 22.41
N SER A 124 -0.10 -2.40 22.22
CA SER A 124 -0.02 -1.59 21.02
C SER A 124 0.46 -2.38 19.80
N PHE A 125 1.53 -3.16 19.94
CA PHE A 125 2.18 -3.83 18.82
C PHE A 125 1.75 -5.30 18.68
N PRO A 126 1.46 -5.77 17.46
CA PRO A 126 1.11 -5.00 16.28
C PRO A 126 -0.33 -4.48 16.33
N SER A 127 -0.74 -3.61 15.38
CA SER A 127 -2.12 -3.15 15.28
C SER A 127 -3.06 -4.24 14.79
N GLY A 128 -3.96 -4.72 15.67
CA GLY A 128 -4.92 -5.77 15.31
C GLY A 128 -5.96 -5.33 14.28
N HIS A 129 -6.50 -4.10 14.39
CA HIS A 129 -7.44 -3.56 13.41
C HIS A 129 -6.82 -3.47 12.02
N THR A 130 -5.58 -2.99 11.94
CA THR A 130 -4.85 -2.93 10.68
C THR A 130 -4.59 -4.33 10.13
N ALA A 131 -4.19 -5.28 10.99
CA ALA A 131 -3.98 -6.66 10.57
C ALA A 131 -5.25 -7.30 10.00
N THR A 132 -6.39 -7.11 10.66
CA THR A 132 -7.70 -7.62 10.18
C THR A 132 -8.09 -7.00 8.84
N ALA A 133 -7.93 -5.69 8.69
CA ALA A 133 -8.28 -4.99 7.46
C ALA A 133 -7.40 -5.42 6.26
N PHE A 134 -6.08 -5.51 6.46
CA PHE A 134 -5.15 -5.95 5.42
C PHE A 134 -5.26 -7.45 5.12
N LEU A 135 -5.56 -8.27 6.13
CA LEU A 135 -5.92 -9.67 5.92
C LEU A 135 -7.12 -9.80 4.96
N GLY A 136 -8.20 -9.10 5.27
CA GLY A 136 -9.41 -9.12 4.42
C GLY A 136 -9.15 -8.58 3.02
N ALA A 137 -8.36 -7.53 2.88
CA ALA A 137 -7.99 -6.95 1.60
C ALA A 137 -7.16 -7.92 0.75
N GLU A 138 -6.17 -8.60 1.34
CA GLU A 138 -5.35 -9.60 0.65
C GLU A 138 -6.18 -10.82 0.25
N LEU A 139 -7.04 -11.33 1.14
CA LEU A 139 -7.94 -12.44 0.84
C LEU A 139 -8.91 -12.10 -0.29
N LEU A 140 -9.43 -10.88 -0.31
CA LEU A 140 -10.31 -10.39 -1.37
C LEU A 140 -9.57 -10.33 -2.72
N ASP A 141 -8.33 -9.86 -2.71
CA ASP A 141 -7.50 -9.84 -3.92
C ASP A 141 -7.13 -11.23 -4.41
N LEU A 142 -6.69 -12.10 -3.53
CA LEU A 142 -6.32 -13.47 -3.86
C LEU A 142 -7.48 -14.23 -4.50
N ALA A 143 -8.71 -14.00 -4.03
CA ALA A 143 -9.90 -14.67 -4.51
C ALA A 143 -10.48 -14.06 -5.79
N TYR A 144 -10.44 -12.73 -5.93
CA TYR A 144 -11.22 -12.00 -6.93
C TYR A 144 -10.43 -10.98 -7.73
N GLY A 145 -9.22 -10.57 -7.28
CA GLY A 145 -8.47 -9.43 -7.82
C GLY A 145 -8.11 -9.55 -9.28
N GLU A 146 -7.90 -10.75 -9.79
CA GLU A 146 -7.61 -10.98 -11.22
C GLU A 146 -8.82 -10.67 -12.10
N ARG A 147 -10.02 -11.06 -11.67
CA ARG A 147 -11.27 -10.83 -12.41
C ARG A 147 -11.90 -9.49 -12.10
N TYR A 148 -11.75 -9.00 -10.88
CA TYR A 148 -12.38 -7.77 -10.38
C TYR A 148 -11.36 -6.85 -9.69
N PRO A 149 -10.42 -6.22 -10.43
CA PRO A 149 -9.32 -5.45 -9.84
C PRO A 149 -9.78 -4.24 -9.03
N LEU A 150 -10.89 -3.60 -9.40
CA LEU A 150 -11.47 -2.50 -8.64
C LEU A 150 -11.96 -2.94 -7.25
N LEU A 151 -12.49 -4.16 -7.13
CA LEU A 151 -12.93 -4.72 -5.88
C LEU A 151 -11.76 -4.95 -4.91
N ALA A 152 -10.66 -5.49 -5.44
CA ALA A 152 -9.42 -5.65 -4.68
C ALA A 152 -8.83 -4.30 -4.25
N SER A 153 -8.82 -3.32 -5.15
CA SER A 153 -8.37 -1.96 -4.85
C SER A 153 -9.21 -1.29 -3.76
N PHE A 154 -10.53 -1.48 -3.79
CA PHE A 154 -11.43 -1.03 -2.73
C PHE A 154 -11.08 -1.67 -1.38
N GLY A 155 -10.77 -2.97 -1.35
CA GLY A 155 -10.32 -3.66 -0.14
C GLY A 155 -9.10 -3.00 0.48
N TYR A 156 -8.07 -2.72 -0.32
CA TYR A 156 -6.84 -2.07 0.16
C TYR A 156 -7.02 -0.61 0.54
N LEU A 157 -7.86 0.13 -0.19
CA LEU A 157 -8.22 1.49 0.21
C LEU A 157 -8.87 1.50 1.60
N THR A 158 -9.84 0.61 1.82
CA THR A 158 -10.53 0.44 3.10
C THR A 158 -9.57 0.06 4.23
N ALA A 159 -8.62 -0.86 3.93
CA ALA A 159 -7.59 -1.25 4.89
C ALA A 159 -6.64 -0.09 5.23
N SER A 160 -6.25 0.70 4.23
CA SER A 160 -5.40 1.88 4.43
C SER A 160 -6.11 2.96 5.23
N LEU A 161 -7.40 3.20 4.99
CA LEU A 161 -8.21 4.12 5.79
C LEU A 161 -8.30 3.64 7.24
N THR A 162 -8.53 2.33 7.47
CA THR A 162 -8.52 1.76 8.82
C THR A 162 -7.19 2.00 9.51
N ALA A 163 -6.07 1.73 8.84
CA ALA A 163 -4.72 1.97 9.33
C ALA A 163 -4.51 3.44 9.75
N TYR A 164 -4.92 4.35 8.90
CA TYR A 164 -4.86 5.79 9.16
C TYR A 164 -5.73 6.20 10.35
N GLY A 165 -6.94 5.66 10.44
CA GLY A 165 -7.85 5.87 11.58
C GLY A 165 -7.21 5.47 12.92
N ARG A 166 -6.42 4.38 12.97
CA ARG A 166 -5.72 3.96 14.20
C ARG A 166 -4.67 4.97 14.67
N ILE A 167 -3.95 5.61 13.73
CA ILE A 167 -3.00 6.69 14.03
C ILE A 167 -3.76 7.94 14.50
N LEU A 168 -4.78 8.36 13.76
CA LEU A 168 -5.59 9.53 14.09
C LEU A 168 -6.32 9.39 15.44
N ASN A 169 -6.74 8.19 15.80
CA ASN A 169 -7.32 7.88 17.11
C ASN A 169 -6.30 7.78 18.25
N ASN A 170 -4.98 7.97 17.96
CA ASN A 170 -3.88 7.84 18.93
C ASN A 170 -3.84 6.46 19.62
N ARG A 171 -4.36 5.41 18.94
CA ARG A 171 -4.47 4.04 19.46
C ARG A 171 -3.22 3.22 19.20
N HIS A 172 -2.51 3.51 18.10
CA HIS A 172 -1.34 2.77 17.64
C HIS A 172 -0.27 3.72 17.11
N TRP A 173 0.98 3.31 17.21
CA TRP A 173 2.11 3.96 16.59
C TRP A 173 2.14 3.66 15.09
N GLY A 174 2.82 4.48 14.29
CA GLY A 174 2.99 4.24 12.86
C GLY A 174 3.62 2.88 12.56
N SER A 175 4.64 2.51 13.32
CA SER A 175 5.30 1.21 13.22
C SER A 175 4.38 0.03 13.59
N ASP A 176 3.47 0.18 14.58
CA ASP A 176 2.48 -0.86 14.93
C ASP A 176 1.51 -1.12 13.77
N VAL A 177 1.15 -0.04 13.05
CA VAL A 177 0.26 -0.08 11.89
C VAL A 177 0.93 -0.79 10.71
N LEU A 178 2.19 -0.44 10.41
CA LEU A 178 2.97 -1.10 9.35
C LEU A 178 3.17 -2.60 9.64
N ALA A 179 3.53 -2.94 10.87
CA ALA A 179 3.67 -4.33 11.30
C ALA A 179 2.33 -5.08 11.24
N GLY A 180 1.22 -4.42 11.60
CA GLY A 180 -0.13 -4.96 11.49
C GLY A 180 -0.50 -5.27 10.03
N ALA A 181 -0.26 -4.33 9.12
CA ALA A 181 -0.51 -4.53 7.69
C ALA A 181 0.29 -5.73 7.13
N ALA A 182 1.59 -5.81 7.47
CA ALA A 182 2.43 -6.93 7.09
C ALA A 182 1.91 -8.27 7.66
N ALA A 183 1.51 -8.29 8.94
CA ALA A 183 0.97 -9.48 9.59
C ALA A 183 -0.33 -9.96 8.90
N GLY A 184 -1.22 -9.03 8.51
CA GLY A 184 -2.44 -9.36 7.78
C GLY A 184 -2.14 -10.01 6.42
N ILE A 185 -1.28 -9.39 5.61
CA ILE A 185 -0.86 -9.91 4.30
C ILE A 185 -0.22 -11.29 4.43
N LEU A 186 0.76 -11.44 5.34
CA LEU A 186 1.44 -12.72 5.56
C LEU A 186 0.48 -13.83 6.01
N SER A 187 -0.50 -13.49 6.85
CA SER A 187 -1.50 -14.45 7.31
C SER A 187 -2.41 -14.92 6.18
N ALA A 188 -2.80 -14.04 5.26
CA ALA A 188 -3.56 -14.40 4.08
C ALA A 188 -2.77 -15.35 3.17
N ASP A 189 -1.52 -15.00 2.86
CA ASP A 189 -0.64 -15.83 2.04
C ASP A 189 -0.41 -17.21 2.67
N ALA A 190 -0.17 -17.27 3.99
CA ALA A 190 0.02 -18.50 4.73
C ALA A 190 -1.26 -19.35 4.76
N GLY A 191 -2.44 -18.73 4.90
CA GLY A 191 -3.73 -19.42 4.85
C GLY A 191 -3.98 -20.06 3.50
N TYR A 192 -3.68 -19.36 2.42
CA TYR A 192 -3.75 -19.93 1.08
C TYR A 192 -2.72 -21.03 0.86
N TRP A 193 -1.51 -20.88 1.38
CA TRP A 193 -0.49 -21.93 1.34
C TRP A 193 -0.94 -23.21 2.05
N LEU A 194 -1.54 -23.11 3.23
CA LEU A 194 -2.10 -24.27 3.93
C LEU A 194 -3.27 -24.89 3.17
N ALA A 195 -4.14 -24.08 2.57
CA ALA A 195 -5.22 -24.59 1.72
C ALA A 195 -4.68 -25.37 0.51
N ASP A 196 -3.58 -24.91 -0.12
CA ASP A 196 -2.92 -25.64 -1.20
C ASP A 196 -2.44 -27.03 -0.76
N LEU A 197 -1.90 -27.16 0.45
CA LEU A 197 -1.48 -28.44 1.01
C LEU A 197 -2.67 -29.38 1.21
N VAL A 198 -3.79 -28.88 1.75
CA VAL A 198 -5.01 -29.68 2.00
C VAL A 198 -5.66 -30.13 0.70
N TRP A 199 -5.83 -29.21 -0.24
CA TRP A 199 -6.53 -29.47 -1.51
C TRP A 199 -5.60 -29.97 -2.61
N ARG A 200 -4.29 -30.15 -2.33
CA ARG A 200 -3.24 -30.52 -3.30
C ARG A 200 -3.28 -29.67 -4.57
N GLN A 201 -3.69 -28.42 -4.43
CA GLN A 201 -3.72 -27.44 -5.52
C GLN A 201 -2.31 -26.93 -5.78
N LYS A 202 -1.91 -26.89 -7.04
CA LYS A 202 -0.70 -26.17 -7.45
C LYS A 202 -1.13 -24.82 -8.00
N ARG A 203 -1.07 -23.79 -7.19
CA ARG A 203 -1.30 -22.42 -7.64
C ARG A 203 -0.07 -21.93 -8.39
N PHE A 204 -0.12 -21.97 -9.68
CA PHE A 204 0.85 -21.29 -10.53
C PHE A 204 0.24 -19.94 -10.92
N ALA A 205 0.59 -18.88 -10.22
CA ALA A 205 0.41 -17.54 -10.72
C ALA A 205 1.64 -17.25 -11.59
N ALA A 206 1.54 -17.51 -12.87
CA ALA A 206 2.42 -16.85 -13.82
C ALA A 206 2.09 -15.34 -13.73
N PHE A 207 2.88 -14.58 -13.01
CA PHE A 207 2.84 -13.14 -13.05
C PHE A 207 3.54 -12.73 -14.35
N GLU A 208 2.78 -12.69 -15.44
CA GLU A 208 3.25 -12.07 -16.67
C GLU A 208 3.03 -10.56 -16.59
N ARG A 209 4.11 -9.83 -16.59
CA ARG A 209 4.11 -8.39 -16.84
C ARG A 209 3.83 -8.19 -18.32
N THR A 210 2.59 -7.89 -18.64
CA THR A 210 2.17 -7.53 -19.99
C THR A 210 2.55 -6.08 -20.29
N GLU A 211 2.95 -5.80 -21.52
CA GLU A 211 3.06 -4.44 -22.03
C GLU A 211 1.67 -3.82 -21.98
N MET A 212 1.52 -2.77 -21.18
CA MET A 212 0.23 -2.14 -20.95
C MET A 212 0.40 -0.68 -20.64
N SER A 213 -0.53 0.12 -21.14
CA SER A 213 -0.83 1.43 -20.57
C SER A 213 -1.84 1.26 -19.45
N ALA A 214 -1.66 1.95 -18.35
CA ALA A 214 -2.57 1.87 -17.22
C ALA A 214 -2.76 3.24 -16.57
N ILE A 215 -3.95 3.49 -16.04
CA ILE A 215 -4.17 4.56 -15.05
C ILE A 215 -3.93 3.96 -13.68
N VAL A 216 -3.03 4.55 -12.94
CA VAL A 216 -2.69 4.14 -11.58
C VAL A 216 -3.02 5.25 -10.58
N VAL A 217 -3.41 4.84 -9.39
CA VAL A 217 -3.62 5.74 -8.25
C VAL A 217 -2.59 5.39 -7.20
N ASP A 218 -1.74 6.35 -6.86
CA ASP A 218 -0.74 6.22 -5.79
C ASP A 218 -1.25 6.95 -4.56
N CYS A 219 -1.42 6.22 -3.46
CA CYS A 219 -1.72 6.79 -2.14
C CYS A 219 -0.45 6.73 -1.29
N SER A 220 0.17 7.85 -1.05
CA SER A 220 1.46 7.92 -0.35
C SER A 220 1.36 8.58 1.02
N GLN A 221 2.20 8.11 1.92
CA GLN A 221 2.47 8.68 3.23
C GLN A 221 3.98 8.83 3.40
N GLY A 222 4.42 9.96 3.92
CA GLY A 222 5.85 10.20 4.08
C GLY A 222 6.17 11.13 5.24
N MET A 223 7.43 11.08 5.64
CA MET A 223 8.02 12.06 6.55
C MET A 223 8.97 12.94 5.76
N GLU A 224 8.80 14.23 5.92
CA GLU A 224 9.66 15.26 5.36
C GLU A 224 10.53 15.84 6.48
N ARG A 225 11.82 15.95 6.23
CA ARG A 225 12.79 16.57 7.14
C ARG A 225 13.58 17.64 6.39
N THR A 226 13.51 18.86 6.89
CA THR A 226 14.36 19.94 6.39
C THR A 226 15.75 19.87 7.00
N PHE A 227 16.75 20.39 6.30
CA PHE A 227 18.11 20.48 6.85
C PHE A 227 18.20 21.40 8.07
N CYS A 228 17.25 22.29 8.26
CA CYS A 228 17.10 23.10 9.47
C CYS A 228 16.41 22.37 10.64
N GLY A 229 16.16 21.06 10.52
CA GLY A 229 15.65 20.19 11.59
C GLY A 229 14.15 20.27 11.82
N SER A 230 13.35 20.91 10.95
CA SER A 230 11.89 20.81 11.00
C SER A 230 11.43 19.49 10.37
N GLN A 231 10.36 18.92 10.92
CA GLN A 231 9.75 17.70 10.43
C GLN A 231 8.30 17.94 10.06
N ALA A 232 7.83 17.24 9.04
CA ALA A 232 6.45 17.27 8.61
C ALA A 232 5.99 15.89 8.17
N TRP A 233 4.71 15.59 8.40
CA TRP A 233 4.05 14.43 7.85
C TRP A 233 3.34 14.83 6.57
N SER A 234 3.62 14.14 5.47
CA SER A 234 3.01 14.36 4.17
C SER A 234 2.08 13.22 3.80
N SER A 235 0.93 13.57 3.24
CA SER A 235 -0.03 12.65 2.64
C SER A 235 -0.32 13.13 1.24
N GLU A 236 -0.22 12.26 0.25
CA GLU A 236 -0.40 12.64 -1.15
C GLU A 236 -1.15 11.54 -1.91
N VAL A 237 -2.06 11.95 -2.78
CA VAL A 237 -2.75 11.08 -3.73
C VAL A 237 -2.39 11.55 -5.13
N ALA A 238 -1.80 10.68 -5.93
CA ALA A 238 -1.45 10.93 -7.32
C ALA A 238 -2.27 10.03 -8.26
N VAL A 239 -2.65 10.59 -9.40
CA VAL A 239 -3.24 9.83 -10.52
C VAL A 239 -2.31 9.95 -11.70
N LEU A 240 -1.78 8.84 -12.18
CA LEU A 240 -0.77 8.79 -13.22
C LEU A 240 -1.24 7.88 -14.36
N LYS A 241 -0.95 8.29 -15.59
CA LYS A 241 -0.94 7.39 -16.73
C LYS A 241 0.47 6.80 -16.84
N VAL A 242 0.58 5.49 -16.67
CA VAL A 242 1.85 4.75 -16.75
C VAL A 242 1.83 3.88 -18.00
N THR A 243 2.88 3.95 -18.78
CA THR A 243 3.09 3.10 -19.97
C THR A 243 4.36 2.28 -19.74
N ARG A 244 4.31 1.02 -20.08
CA ARG A 244 5.44 0.10 -20.02
C ARG A 244 5.87 -0.24 -21.44
N GLY A 245 7.16 -0.11 -21.73
CA GLY A 245 7.77 -0.51 -23.00
C GLY A 245 8.32 -1.94 -22.99
N GLY A 246 8.59 -2.49 -24.18
CA GLY A 246 9.01 -3.88 -24.39
C GLY A 246 10.33 -4.30 -23.74
N GLU A 247 11.20 -3.37 -23.39
CA GLU A 247 12.48 -3.64 -22.72
C GLU A 247 12.42 -3.51 -21.19
N GLY A 248 11.21 -3.52 -20.61
CA GLY A 248 11.01 -3.40 -19.16
C GLY A 248 11.11 -1.96 -18.63
N GLY A 249 11.21 -0.97 -19.49
CA GLY A 249 11.14 0.44 -19.13
C GLY A 249 9.71 0.85 -18.79
N THR A 250 9.54 1.69 -17.77
CA THR A 250 8.27 2.31 -17.43
C THR A 250 8.40 3.81 -17.50
N PHE A 251 7.37 4.46 -18.01
CA PHE A 251 7.25 5.92 -18.02
C PHE A 251 5.84 6.30 -17.60
N GLY A 252 5.73 7.28 -16.70
CA GLY A 252 4.44 7.75 -16.20
C GLY A 252 4.42 9.26 -16.01
N TRP A 253 3.23 9.83 -16.15
CA TRP A 253 2.98 11.22 -15.85
C TRP A 253 1.55 11.44 -15.39
N GLY A 254 1.33 12.47 -14.61
CA GLY A 254 0.01 12.79 -14.09
C GLY A 254 0.03 13.94 -13.11
N GLY A 255 -0.97 13.95 -12.23
CA GLY A 255 -1.12 14.97 -11.22
C GLY A 255 -1.27 14.38 -9.82
N SER A 256 -0.93 15.17 -8.81
CA SER A 256 -1.16 14.82 -7.42
C SER A 256 -1.71 15.98 -6.60
N ILE A 257 -2.41 15.63 -5.53
CA ILE A 257 -2.85 16.54 -4.48
C ILE A 257 -2.26 16.04 -3.17
N GLY A 258 -1.58 16.92 -2.45
CA GLY A 258 -0.93 16.59 -1.19
C GLY A 258 -1.28 17.55 -0.06
N THR A 259 -1.11 17.06 1.15
CA THR A 259 -1.17 17.85 2.38
C THR A 259 0.05 17.57 3.23
N LYS A 260 0.53 18.59 3.94
CA LYS A 260 1.64 18.46 4.89
C LYS A 260 1.24 19.04 6.24
N LEU A 261 1.58 18.31 7.29
CA LEU A 261 1.37 18.70 8.68
C LEU A 261 2.74 18.87 9.33
N SER A 262 3.16 20.09 9.60
CA SER A 262 4.47 20.39 10.17
C SER A 262 4.45 20.41 11.70
N GLU A 263 5.52 19.89 12.32
CA GLU A 263 5.70 19.94 13.77
C GLU A 263 5.95 21.37 14.28
N ARG A 264 6.56 22.25 13.47
CA ARG A 264 6.95 23.62 13.87
C ARG A 264 6.04 24.73 13.37
N SER A 265 5.20 24.48 12.38
CA SER A 265 4.34 25.54 11.82
C SER A 265 3.20 25.89 12.75
N GLU A 266 2.87 27.18 12.85
CA GLU A 266 1.68 27.65 13.53
C GLU A 266 0.43 27.07 12.86
N THR A 267 -0.11 26.03 13.45
CA THR A 267 -1.50 25.49 13.34
C THR A 267 -2.16 25.35 11.97
N LYS A 268 -1.54 25.69 10.83
CA LYS A 268 -2.17 25.55 9.51
C LYS A 268 -1.50 24.48 8.68
N PRO A 269 -2.26 23.47 8.18
CA PRO A 269 -1.73 22.51 7.23
C PRO A 269 -1.33 23.22 5.94
N SER A 270 -0.27 22.76 5.29
CA SER A 270 0.04 23.15 3.92
C SER A 270 -0.60 22.17 2.95
N TYR A 271 -0.92 22.66 1.76
CA TYR A 271 -1.46 21.86 0.66
C TYR A 271 -0.64 22.09 -0.59
N SER A 272 -0.65 21.13 -1.49
CA SER A 272 0.03 21.24 -2.79
C SER A 272 -0.76 20.51 -3.88
N ILE A 273 -0.65 21.05 -5.09
CA ILE A 273 -1.10 20.41 -6.33
C ILE A 273 0.14 20.32 -7.21
N ASN A 274 0.48 19.12 -7.67
CA ASN A 274 1.72 18.88 -8.38
C ASN A 274 1.45 18.17 -9.71
N ILE A 275 2.34 18.42 -10.68
CA ILE A 275 2.54 17.57 -11.84
C ILE A 275 3.64 16.58 -11.47
N VAL A 276 3.39 15.31 -11.71
CA VAL A 276 4.27 14.20 -11.34
C VAL A 276 4.71 13.49 -12.60
N GLY A 277 6.01 13.21 -12.69
CA GLY A 277 6.60 12.38 -13.72
C GLY A 277 7.43 11.27 -13.11
N GLU A 278 7.43 10.11 -13.73
CA GLU A 278 8.24 8.97 -13.31
C GLU A 278 8.86 8.26 -14.50
N GLY A 279 10.05 7.68 -14.27
CA GLY A 279 10.70 6.78 -15.20
C GLY A 279 11.34 5.64 -14.42
N GLY A 280 11.23 4.41 -14.89
CA GLY A 280 11.76 3.26 -14.15
C GLY A 280 12.15 2.11 -15.06
N LEU A 281 12.86 1.17 -14.46
CA LEU A 281 13.31 -0.08 -15.08
C LEU A 281 12.88 -1.26 -14.22
N ASP A 282 12.47 -2.33 -14.88
CA ASP A 282 12.14 -3.58 -14.22
C ASP A 282 13.41 -4.31 -13.76
N MET A 283 13.49 -4.56 -12.46
CA MET A 283 14.56 -5.32 -11.82
C MET A 283 14.05 -6.74 -11.52
N GLY A 284 13.85 -7.53 -12.57
CA GLY A 284 13.26 -8.85 -12.47
C GLY A 284 11.73 -8.85 -12.54
N LYS A 285 11.09 -9.93 -12.09
CA LYS A 285 9.65 -10.13 -12.33
C LYS A 285 8.70 -9.30 -11.47
N ARG A 286 9.12 -8.86 -10.29
CA ARG A 286 8.25 -8.22 -9.29
C ARG A 286 8.80 -6.91 -8.73
N MET A 287 9.95 -6.50 -9.16
CA MET A 287 10.59 -5.28 -8.68
C MET A 287 10.81 -4.30 -9.83
N ASN A 288 10.51 -3.05 -9.59
CA ASN A 288 10.80 -1.94 -10.48
C ASN A 288 11.47 -0.85 -9.66
N CYS A 289 12.51 -0.25 -10.18
CA CYS A 289 13.14 0.91 -9.58
C CYS A 289 13.25 2.03 -10.59
N GLY A 290 13.26 3.28 -10.11
CA GLY A 290 13.29 4.40 -11.01
C GLY A 290 13.40 5.74 -10.33
N THR A 291 13.20 6.77 -11.11
CA THR A 291 13.18 8.16 -10.70
C THR A 291 11.77 8.69 -10.62
N LEU A 292 11.53 9.58 -9.66
CA LEU A 292 10.29 10.30 -9.47
C LEU A 292 10.60 11.79 -9.39
N MET A 293 9.87 12.59 -10.12
CA MET A 293 9.96 14.05 -10.07
C MET A 293 8.57 14.66 -9.91
N SER A 294 8.48 15.75 -9.19
CA SER A 294 7.25 16.54 -9.13
C SER A 294 7.56 18.02 -9.04
N ILE A 295 6.72 18.81 -9.69
CA ILE A 295 6.73 20.27 -9.61
C ILE A 295 5.29 20.70 -9.34
N GLY A 296 5.11 21.59 -8.39
CA GLY A 296 3.78 22.03 -8.05
C GLY A 296 3.74 23.36 -7.33
N ILE A 297 2.52 23.74 -7.07
CA ILE A 297 2.17 24.91 -6.30
C ILE A 297 1.32 24.51 -5.11
N GLY A 298 1.46 25.24 -4.04
CA GLY A 298 0.70 24.99 -2.81
C GLY A 298 0.67 26.22 -1.94
N GLY A 299 0.42 26.03 -0.66
CA GLY A 299 0.43 27.13 0.28
C GLY A 299 0.38 26.70 1.74
N ILE A 300 0.84 27.58 2.62
CA ILE A 300 0.63 27.50 4.07
C ILE A 300 -0.39 28.57 4.42
N GLY A 301 -1.63 28.16 4.69
CA GLY A 301 -2.73 29.10 4.82
C GLY A 301 -2.96 29.87 3.52
N ALA A 302 -2.81 31.20 3.54
CA ALA A 302 -2.98 32.08 2.37
C ALA A 302 -1.66 32.37 1.61
N THR A 303 -0.51 31.87 2.09
CA THR A 303 0.80 32.15 1.49
C THR A 303 1.13 31.15 0.42
N PRO A 304 1.27 31.56 -0.85
CA PRO A 304 1.60 30.66 -1.94
C PRO A 304 3.05 30.15 -1.84
N LEU A 305 3.24 28.89 -2.20
CA LEU A 305 4.52 28.18 -2.28
C LEU A 305 4.63 27.48 -3.61
N ALA A 306 5.80 27.53 -4.23
CA ALA A 306 6.17 26.62 -5.30
C ALA A 306 7.06 25.51 -4.71
N GLU A 307 6.95 24.30 -5.23
CA GLU A 307 7.71 23.17 -4.75
C GLU A 307 8.22 22.33 -5.93
N ALA A 308 9.48 21.92 -5.85
CA ALA A 308 10.06 20.97 -6.79
C ALA A 308 10.70 19.83 -6.01
N ARG A 309 10.45 18.59 -6.42
CA ARG A 309 10.98 17.36 -5.82
C ARG A 309 11.57 16.46 -6.89
N LEU A 310 12.69 15.82 -6.57
CA LEU A 310 13.36 14.83 -7.42
C LEU A 310 13.93 13.73 -6.54
N GLY A 311 13.83 12.51 -6.96
CA GLY A 311 14.41 11.39 -6.22
C GLY A 311 14.18 10.05 -6.88
N GLY A 312 14.27 9.00 -6.09
CA GLY A 312 14.14 7.63 -6.54
C GLY A 312 13.04 6.86 -5.81
N TYR A 313 12.65 5.76 -6.42
CA TYR A 313 11.75 4.80 -5.81
C TYR A 313 12.17 3.36 -6.10
N VAL A 314 11.73 2.46 -5.23
CA VAL A 314 11.72 1.01 -5.47
C VAL A 314 10.28 0.53 -5.25
N SER A 315 9.76 -0.19 -6.25
CA SER A 315 8.41 -0.71 -6.26
C SER A 315 8.42 -2.23 -6.23
N PHE A 316 7.54 -2.81 -5.42
CA PHE A 316 7.37 -4.26 -5.26
C PHE A 316 5.94 -4.63 -5.66
N ASP A 317 5.81 -5.37 -6.76
CA ASP A 317 4.50 -5.80 -7.26
C ASP A 317 3.93 -6.92 -6.39
N LEU A 318 2.76 -6.68 -5.81
CA LEU A 318 1.98 -7.65 -5.04
C LEU A 318 1.15 -8.53 -5.98
N SER A 319 0.54 -7.90 -6.97
CA SER A 319 -0.26 -8.52 -8.02
C SER A 319 -0.14 -7.73 -9.32
N ALA A 320 -0.84 -8.17 -10.37
CA ALA A 320 -0.90 -7.43 -11.63
C ALA A 320 -1.46 -5.99 -11.45
N HIS A 321 -2.22 -5.75 -10.39
CA HIS A 321 -2.95 -4.48 -10.18
C HIS A 321 -2.44 -3.65 -9.02
N ARG A 322 -1.48 -4.16 -8.23
CA ARG A 322 -1.04 -3.48 -7.00
C ARG A 322 0.44 -3.63 -6.76
N SER A 323 1.05 -2.58 -6.24
CA SER A 323 2.43 -2.59 -5.77
C SER A 323 2.61 -1.69 -4.55
N TRP A 324 3.54 -2.06 -3.69
CA TRP A 324 4.11 -1.15 -2.72
C TRP A 324 5.29 -0.42 -3.33
N ARG A 325 5.41 0.86 -3.01
CA ARG A 325 6.51 1.71 -3.45
C ARG A 325 7.14 2.37 -2.24
N LEU A 326 8.44 2.20 -2.09
CA LEU A 326 9.29 3.00 -1.19
C LEU A 326 9.90 4.12 -2.01
N PHE A 327 9.87 5.34 -1.49
CA PHE A 327 10.44 6.49 -2.19
C PHE A 327 11.32 7.34 -1.28
N PHE A 328 12.28 7.99 -1.91
CA PHE A 328 13.18 8.97 -1.33
C PHE A 328 13.26 10.15 -2.28
N LEU A 329 12.89 11.34 -1.82
CA LEU A 329 12.87 12.56 -2.61
C LEU A 329 13.67 13.65 -1.90
N ILE A 330 14.36 14.45 -2.68
CA ILE A 330 14.98 15.72 -2.26
C ILE A 330 14.17 16.80 -2.92
N GLY A 331 13.78 17.82 -2.17
CA GLY A 331 12.98 18.90 -2.69
C GLY A 331 13.38 20.25 -2.14
N ARG A 332 12.91 21.27 -2.84
CA ARG A 332 13.04 22.67 -2.43
C ARG A 332 11.69 23.34 -2.53
N GLN A 333 11.39 24.16 -1.53
CA GLN A 333 10.22 25.04 -1.52
C GLN A 333 10.69 26.47 -1.81
N LEU A 334 9.91 27.20 -2.59
CA LEU A 334 10.13 28.60 -2.91
C LEU A 334 8.91 29.40 -2.52
N GLN A 335 9.07 30.44 -1.73
CA GLN A 335 7.99 31.32 -1.30
C GLN A 335 8.02 32.63 -2.07
N ALA A 336 6.89 33.07 -2.62
CA ALA A 336 6.82 34.19 -3.55
C ALA A 336 7.19 35.57 -2.95
N ASN A 337 7.21 35.73 -1.62
CA ASN A 337 7.28 37.05 -0.96
C ASN A 337 8.34 37.20 0.15
N ARG A 338 9.35 36.35 0.22
CA ARG A 338 10.45 36.52 1.19
C ARG A 338 11.79 36.17 0.55
N ASP A 339 12.78 37.03 0.79
CA ASP A 339 14.21 36.80 0.47
C ASP A 339 14.86 35.65 1.29
N ALA A 340 14.07 34.92 2.06
CA ALA A 340 14.55 33.79 2.82
C ALA A 340 14.55 32.54 1.92
N ASP A 341 15.75 32.07 1.60
CA ASP A 341 15.96 30.73 1.03
C ASP A 341 15.28 29.67 1.91
N LEU A 342 14.18 29.12 1.42
CA LEU A 342 13.56 27.99 2.09
C LEU A 342 14.48 26.78 1.97
N PRO A 343 14.69 26.08 3.08
CA PRO A 343 15.69 25.00 3.12
C PRO A 343 15.32 23.85 2.20
N LEU A 344 16.34 23.21 1.68
CA LEU A 344 16.19 21.88 1.10
C LEU A 344 15.59 20.94 2.11
N PHE A 345 14.77 20.02 1.65
CA PHE A 345 14.19 18.97 2.47
C PHE A 345 14.40 17.57 1.85
N ILE A 346 14.38 16.58 2.69
CA ILE A 346 14.35 15.18 2.31
C ILE A 346 12.99 14.62 2.71
N GLN A 347 12.33 13.93 1.78
CA GLN A 347 11.09 13.22 2.02
C GLN A 347 11.31 11.73 1.78
N THR A 348 10.93 10.91 2.75
CA THR A 348 10.94 9.45 2.62
C THR A 348 9.56 8.92 2.95
N GLY A 349 9.13 7.88 2.28
CA GLY A 349 7.81 7.35 2.54
C GLY A 349 7.49 6.07 1.80
N ILE A 350 6.24 5.68 1.95
CA ILE A 350 5.64 4.53 1.30
C ILE A 350 4.40 4.95 0.53
N ALA A 351 4.19 4.37 -0.64
CA ALA A 351 2.97 4.51 -1.40
C ALA A 351 2.38 3.15 -1.73
N LEU A 352 1.05 3.05 -1.67
CA LEU A 352 0.29 1.96 -2.25
C LEU A 352 -0.14 2.40 -3.65
N ARG A 353 0.31 1.70 -4.67
CA ARG A 353 -0.09 1.90 -6.06
C ARG A 353 -1.20 0.92 -6.43
N LEU A 354 -2.29 1.44 -6.95
CA LEU A 354 -3.45 0.71 -7.44
C LEU A 354 -3.60 0.97 -8.94
N ARG A 355 -3.70 -0.09 -9.75
CA ARG A 355 -4.06 0.03 -11.17
C ARG A 355 -5.57 0.03 -11.29
N ALA A 356 -6.15 1.18 -11.66
CA ALA A 356 -7.59 1.34 -11.80
C ALA A 356 -8.07 0.82 -13.15
N PHE A 357 -7.37 1.15 -14.22
CA PHE A 357 -7.69 0.74 -15.60
C PHE A 357 -6.41 0.41 -16.35
N ALA A 358 -6.47 -0.61 -17.19
CA ALA A 358 -5.37 -1.00 -18.06
C ALA A 358 -5.89 -1.33 -19.46
N TRP A 359 -5.14 -0.93 -20.52
CA TRP A 359 -5.46 -1.21 -21.93
C TRP A 359 -4.21 -1.49 -22.74
#